data_f100ec4f1edaa2b8dd07d639c94caabd
#
_entry.id   f100ec4f1edaa2b8dd07d639c94caabd
#
_cell.length_a   1.000
_cell.length_b   1.000
_cell.length_c   1.000
_cell.angle_alpha   90.00
_cell.angle_beta   90.00
_cell.angle_gamma   90.00
#
_symmetry.space_group_name_H-M   'P 1'
#
loop_
_entity.id
_entity.type
_entity.pdbx_description
1 polymer ?
#
loop_
_entity_poly.entity_id
_entity_poly.type
_entity_poly.pdbx_seq_one_letter_code
_entity_poly.pdbx_strand_id
1 'polypeptide(L)'
;MKNKHSKIIIWILAALSPILCAVTYPFLPQQVPMHWDINGTVSYEGKATFIFMAVLPLLLAGLFIYLPKIDPRKKNYAKFSKYYDYFCMFMMVFLLIANLVVVSESFFPGRISVGIVIQMLVGVLFLFLGNMMPKF
;
A
#
# COMPACT_ATOMS: atom_id res chain seq x y z
N MET A 1 11.31 14.17 4.17
CA MET A 1 10.27 14.67 3.24
C MET A 1 10.08 16.15 3.48
N LYS A 2 10.50 16.96 2.52
CA LYS A 2 10.47 18.42 2.66
C LYS A 2 9.17 19.05 2.16
N ASN A 3 8.54 18.43 1.17
CA ASN A 3 7.35 18.98 0.54
C ASN A 3 6.12 18.76 1.41
N LYS A 4 5.48 19.86 1.84
CA LYS A 4 4.27 19.83 2.66
C LYS A 4 3.10 19.17 1.92
N HIS A 5 2.96 19.43 0.62
CA HIS A 5 1.89 18.83 -0.17
C HIS A 5 2.03 17.33 -0.29
N SER A 6 3.26 16.83 -0.45
CA SER A 6 3.51 15.39 -0.47
C SER A 6 3.13 14.73 0.84
N LYS A 7 3.46 15.34 1.98
CA LYS A 7 3.07 14.82 3.29
C LYS A 7 1.56 14.72 3.43
N ILE A 8 0.83 15.75 3.02
CA ILE A 8 -0.63 15.76 3.07
C ILE A 8 -1.21 14.66 2.20
N ILE A 9 -0.71 14.51 0.98
CA ILE A 9 -1.17 13.47 0.04
C ILE A 9 -0.93 12.08 0.64
N ILE A 10 0.25 11.84 1.21
CA ILE A 10 0.59 10.56 1.81
C ILE A 10 -0.36 10.24 2.96
N TRP A 11 -0.63 11.20 3.85
CA TRP A 11 -1.55 10.97 4.96
C TRP A 11 -2.99 10.74 4.49
N ILE A 12 -3.44 11.45 3.45
CA ILE A 12 -4.76 11.24 2.87
C ILE A 12 -4.87 9.84 2.30
N LEU A 13 -3.89 9.42 1.49
CA LEU A 13 -3.88 8.08 0.91
C LEU A 13 -3.81 7.00 1.99
N ALA A 14 -3.00 7.23 3.02
CA ALA A 14 -2.87 6.29 4.12
C ALA A 14 -4.17 6.14 4.92
N ALA A 15 -4.95 7.20 5.03
CA ALA A 15 -6.22 7.19 5.77
C ALA A 15 -7.35 6.51 5.01
N LEU A 16 -7.25 6.39 3.69
CA LEU A 16 -8.32 5.78 2.87
C LEU A 16 -8.55 4.31 3.20
N SER A 17 -7.48 3.54 3.48
CA SER A 17 -7.62 2.13 3.82
C SER A 17 -8.34 1.89 5.15
N PRO A 18 -8.00 2.57 6.25
CA PRO A 18 -8.79 2.45 7.48
C PRO A 18 -10.25 2.87 7.31
N ILE A 19 -10.50 3.92 6.54
CA ILE A 19 -11.87 4.36 6.25
C ILE A 19 -12.62 3.29 5.48
N LEU A 20 -12.00 2.72 4.44
CA LEU A 20 -12.57 1.62 3.69
C LEU A 20 -12.90 0.44 4.61
N CYS A 21 -12.00 0.07 5.49
CA CYS A 21 -12.21 -0.99 6.47
C CYS A 21 -13.39 -0.68 7.37
N ALA A 22 -13.45 0.53 7.94
CA ALA A 22 -14.51 0.91 8.86
C ALA A 22 -15.89 0.87 8.19
N VAL A 23 -15.97 1.30 6.93
CA VAL A 23 -17.24 1.32 6.19
C VAL A 23 -17.68 -0.10 5.81
N THR A 24 -16.74 -0.96 5.42
CA THR A 24 -17.08 -2.29 4.88
C THR A 24 -17.09 -3.38 5.95
N TYR A 25 -16.45 -3.18 7.09
CA TYR A 25 -16.25 -4.21 8.10
C TYR A 25 -17.53 -4.90 8.56
N PRO A 26 -18.62 -4.15 8.88
CA PRO A 26 -19.87 -4.80 9.32
C PRO A 26 -20.49 -5.72 8.26
N PHE A 27 -20.17 -5.51 7.00
CA PHE A 27 -20.73 -6.26 5.88
C PHE A 27 -19.82 -7.38 5.40
N LEU A 28 -18.59 -7.44 5.91
CA LEU A 28 -17.62 -8.45 5.50
C LEU A 28 -18.01 -9.83 6.06
N PRO A 29 -17.74 -10.93 5.30
CA PRO A 29 -17.88 -12.28 5.83
C PRO A 29 -16.86 -12.50 6.96
N GLN A 30 -17.12 -13.52 7.81
CA GLN A 30 -16.24 -13.83 8.93
C GLN A 30 -14.84 -14.24 8.47
N GLN A 31 -14.73 -14.84 7.29
CA GLN A 31 -13.48 -15.23 6.67
C GLN A 31 -13.29 -14.42 5.39
N VAL A 32 -12.15 -13.72 5.28
CA VAL A 32 -11.83 -12.92 4.11
C VAL A 32 -10.60 -13.49 3.40
N PRO A 33 -10.53 -13.41 2.06
CA PRO A 33 -9.35 -13.86 1.33
C PRO A 33 -8.19 -12.89 1.57
N MET A 34 -7.08 -13.41 2.09
CA MET A 34 -5.93 -12.59 2.47
C MET A 34 -4.67 -12.93 1.69
N HIS A 35 -4.53 -14.17 1.25
CA HIS A 35 -3.32 -14.63 0.56
C HIS A 35 -3.69 -15.41 -0.68
N TRP A 36 -2.94 -15.18 -1.76
CA TRP A 36 -3.04 -15.92 -3.02
C TRP A 36 -1.66 -16.49 -3.32
N ASP A 37 -1.58 -17.80 -3.56
CA ASP A 37 -0.32 -18.41 -3.93
C ASP A 37 -0.06 -18.33 -5.44
N ILE A 38 1.07 -18.87 -5.89
CA ILE A 38 1.45 -18.85 -7.29
C ILE A 38 0.46 -19.60 -8.20
N ASN A 39 -0.25 -20.57 -7.64
CA ASN A 39 -1.25 -21.35 -8.35
C ASN A 39 -2.64 -20.73 -8.32
N GLY A 40 -2.77 -19.58 -7.66
CA GLY A 40 -4.06 -18.90 -7.49
C GLY A 40 -4.91 -19.44 -6.36
N THR A 41 -4.38 -20.37 -5.54
CA THR A 41 -5.08 -20.88 -4.37
C THR A 41 -5.20 -19.79 -3.33
N VAL A 42 -6.43 -19.61 -2.81
CA VAL A 42 -6.74 -18.54 -1.88
C VAL A 42 -6.71 -19.06 -0.45
N SER A 43 -6.03 -18.36 0.43
CA SER A 43 -6.06 -18.61 1.87
C SER A 43 -6.92 -17.58 2.55
N TYR A 44 -7.82 -18.04 3.42
CA TYR A 44 -8.76 -17.19 4.15
C TYR A 44 -8.33 -17.02 5.59
N GLU A 45 -8.58 -15.84 6.14
CA GLU A 45 -8.33 -15.53 7.54
C GLU A 45 -9.54 -14.80 8.11
N GLY A 46 -9.64 -14.72 9.44
CA GLY A 46 -10.69 -13.98 10.10
C GLY A 46 -10.67 -12.51 9.69
N LYS A 47 -11.84 -11.89 9.55
CA LYS A 47 -11.92 -10.50 9.10
C LYS A 47 -11.18 -9.52 10.02
N ALA A 48 -10.92 -9.89 11.28
CA ALA A 48 -10.10 -9.06 12.17
C ALA A 48 -8.68 -8.84 11.64
N THR A 49 -8.12 -9.79 10.87
CA THR A 49 -6.81 -9.64 10.24
C THR A 49 -6.79 -8.51 9.23
N PHE A 50 -7.92 -8.24 8.57
CA PHE A 50 -8.04 -7.14 7.62
C PHE A 50 -7.81 -5.78 8.30
N ILE A 51 -8.15 -5.65 9.59
CA ILE A 51 -7.90 -4.41 10.34
C ILE A 51 -6.40 -4.07 10.34
N PHE A 52 -5.53 -5.07 10.53
CA PHE A 52 -4.08 -4.86 10.49
C PHE A 52 -3.63 -4.38 9.11
N MET A 53 -4.14 -5.01 8.04
CA MET A 53 -3.84 -4.60 6.67
C MET A 53 -4.31 -3.17 6.40
N ALA A 54 -5.46 -2.79 6.93
CA ALA A 54 -6.02 -1.46 6.72
C ALA A 54 -5.27 -0.37 7.48
N VAL A 55 -4.71 -0.70 8.63
CA VAL A 55 -3.94 0.25 9.47
C VAL A 55 -2.49 0.36 9.00
N LEU A 56 -1.97 -0.68 8.33
CA LEU A 56 -0.58 -0.71 7.88
C LEU A 56 -0.15 0.54 7.10
N PRO A 57 -0.95 1.09 6.17
CA PRO A 57 -0.55 2.32 5.46
C PRO A 57 -0.30 3.50 6.39
N LEU A 58 -1.06 3.64 7.49
CA LEU A 58 -0.83 4.71 8.46
C LEU A 58 0.53 4.55 9.15
N LEU A 59 0.87 3.33 9.54
CA LEU A 59 2.16 3.04 10.17
C LEU A 59 3.31 3.31 9.21
N LEU A 60 3.18 2.88 7.95
CA LEU A 60 4.21 3.11 6.94
C LEU A 60 4.32 4.58 6.55
N ALA A 61 3.21 5.31 6.51
CA ALA A 61 3.24 6.75 6.26
C ALA A 61 4.05 7.47 7.34
N GLY A 62 3.82 7.13 8.61
CA GLY A 62 4.60 7.66 9.70
C GLY A 62 6.08 7.33 9.57
N LEU A 63 6.39 6.07 9.26
CA LEU A 63 7.76 5.63 9.07
C LEU A 63 8.45 6.38 7.93
N PHE A 64 7.80 6.49 6.77
CA PHE A 64 8.37 7.16 5.60
C PHE A 64 8.64 8.64 5.86
N ILE A 65 7.76 9.31 6.59
CA ILE A 65 7.94 10.73 6.92
C ILE A 65 9.06 10.93 7.93
N TYR A 66 9.19 10.00 8.89
CA TYR A 66 10.21 10.10 9.93
C TYR A 66 11.59 9.60 9.49
N LEU A 67 11.63 8.63 8.56
CA LEU A 67 12.89 7.98 8.17
C LEU A 67 13.98 8.97 7.76
N PRO A 68 13.70 10.00 6.93
CA PRO A 68 14.74 10.96 6.57
C PRO A 68 15.29 11.77 7.75
N LYS A 69 14.57 11.82 8.86
CA LYS A 69 14.99 12.57 10.05
C LYS A 69 15.91 11.76 10.95
N ILE A 70 15.73 10.44 10.99
CA ILE A 70 16.46 9.56 11.90
C ILE A 70 17.56 8.76 11.21
N ASP A 71 17.55 8.71 9.87
CA ASP A 71 18.55 7.98 9.11
C ASP A 71 19.91 8.68 9.22
N PRO A 72 20.99 7.96 9.55
CA PRO A 72 22.34 8.56 9.54
C PRO A 72 22.73 9.18 8.21
N ARG A 73 22.14 8.68 7.12
CA ARG A 73 22.39 9.18 5.76
C ARG A 73 21.38 10.22 5.31
N LYS A 74 20.79 10.95 6.25
CA LYS A 74 19.73 11.94 5.95
C LYS A 74 20.11 12.98 4.89
N LYS A 75 21.40 13.27 4.74
CA LYS A 75 21.86 14.20 3.70
C LYS A 75 21.57 13.70 2.29
N ASN A 76 21.53 12.37 2.10
CA ASN A 76 21.25 11.79 0.79
C ASN A 76 19.80 12.01 0.36
N TYR A 77 18.86 12.10 1.31
CA TYR A 77 17.46 12.35 1.01
C TYR A 77 17.24 13.73 0.36
N ALA A 78 18.09 14.70 0.66
CA ALA A 78 18.00 16.01 0.04
C ALA A 78 18.28 15.95 -1.47
N LYS A 79 19.15 15.01 -1.91
CA LYS A 79 19.50 14.83 -3.32
C LYS A 79 18.39 14.23 -4.16
N PHE A 80 17.58 13.34 -3.56
CA PHE A 80 16.51 12.65 -4.28
C PHE A 80 15.15 12.81 -3.60
N SER A 81 14.94 13.90 -2.86
CA SER A 81 13.71 14.08 -2.07
C SER A 81 12.44 14.00 -2.92
N LYS A 82 12.46 14.54 -4.14
CA LYS A 82 11.33 14.47 -5.06
C LYS A 82 10.97 13.03 -5.42
N TYR A 83 11.98 12.20 -5.72
CA TYR A 83 11.77 10.79 -6.08
C TYR A 83 11.38 9.97 -4.87
N TYR A 84 11.92 10.29 -3.71
CA TYR A 84 11.52 9.67 -2.45
C TYR A 84 10.04 9.92 -2.18
N ASP A 85 9.57 11.15 -2.37
CA ASP A 85 8.17 11.50 -2.20
C ASP A 85 7.28 10.71 -3.16
N TYR A 86 7.68 10.60 -4.42
CA TYR A 86 6.93 9.81 -5.41
C TYR A 86 6.90 8.34 -5.03
N PHE A 87 8.01 7.79 -4.55
CA PHE A 87 8.07 6.40 -4.10
C PHE A 87 7.10 6.17 -2.93
N CYS A 88 7.10 7.05 -1.95
CA CYS A 88 6.19 6.94 -0.80
C CYS A 88 4.73 7.01 -1.23
N MET A 89 4.39 7.93 -2.11
CA MET A 89 3.03 8.04 -2.64
C MET A 89 2.63 6.79 -3.41
N PHE A 90 3.54 6.26 -4.22
CA PHE A 90 3.29 5.02 -4.95
C PHE A 90 3.01 3.87 -4.00
N MET A 91 3.80 3.73 -2.92
CA MET A 91 3.59 2.68 -1.93
C MET A 91 2.24 2.80 -1.24
N MET A 92 1.80 4.04 -0.97
CA MET A 92 0.47 4.25 -0.38
C MET A 92 -0.65 3.82 -1.34
N VAL A 93 -0.53 4.15 -2.61
CA VAL A 93 -1.50 3.72 -3.64
C VAL A 93 -1.47 2.20 -3.78
N PHE A 94 -0.29 1.59 -3.79
CA PHE A 94 -0.13 0.14 -3.87
C PHE A 94 -0.87 -0.55 -2.72
N LEU A 95 -0.69 -0.08 -1.49
CA LEU A 95 -1.36 -0.65 -0.32
C LEU A 95 -2.88 -0.44 -0.37
N LEU A 96 -3.32 0.71 -0.84
CA LEU A 96 -4.75 0.98 -1.01
C LEU A 96 -5.37 0.02 -2.02
N ILE A 97 -4.72 -0.21 -3.15
CA ILE A 97 -5.19 -1.17 -4.15
C ILE A 97 -5.24 -2.57 -3.56
N ALA A 98 -4.22 -2.96 -2.78
CA ALA A 98 -4.22 -4.27 -2.12
C ALA A 98 -5.42 -4.43 -1.19
N ASN A 99 -5.75 -3.40 -0.40
CA ASN A 99 -6.92 -3.42 0.47
C ASN A 99 -8.23 -3.47 -0.32
N LEU A 100 -8.30 -2.74 -1.44
CA LEU A 100 -9.46 -2.76 -2.32
C LEU A 100 -9.67 -4.14 -2.95
N VAL A 101 -8.59 -4.84 -3.30
CA VAL A 101 -8.65 -6.21 -3.81
C VAL A 101 -9.25 -7.14 -2.78
N VAL A 102 -8.80 -7.04 -1.52
CA VAL A 102 -9.35 -7.87 -0.43
C VAL A 102 -10.86 -7.64 -0.28
N VAL A 103 -11.29 -6.39 -0.26
CA VAL A 103 -12.72 -6.05 -0.13
C VAL A 103 -13.52 -6.57 -1.34
N SER A 104 -13.00 -6.34 -2.54
CA SER A 104 -13.66 -6.78 -3.78
C SER A 104 -13.83 -8.29 -3.81
N GLU A 105 -12.78 -9.05 -3.47
CA GLU A 105 -12.84 -10.50 -3.45
C GLU A 105 -13.70 -11.03 -2.31
N SER A 106 -13.84 -10.29 -1.22
CA SER A 106 -14.72 -10.66 -0.11
C SER A 106 -16.20 -10.60 -0.51
N PHE A 107 -16.59 -9.57 -1.29
CA PHE A 107 -17.97 -9.39 -1.71
C PHE A 107 -18.29 -10.05 -3.04
N PHE A 108 -17.34 -10.09 -3.96
CA PHE A 108 -17.52 -10.61 -5.32
C PHE A 108 -16.36 -11.54 -5.69
N PRO A 109 -16.30 -12.75 -5.08
CA PRO A 109 -15.20 -13.67 -5.36
C PRO A 109 -15.10 -14.02 -6.84
N GLY A 110 -13.91 -14.02 -7.38
CA GLY A 110 -13.62 -14.44 -8.74
C GLY A 110 -13.88 -13.41 -9.83
N ARG A 111 -14.37 -12.21 -9.48
CA ARG A 111 -14.59 -11.16 -10.49
C ARG A 111 -13.32 -10.51 -10.98
N ILE A 112 -12.29 -10.47 -10.13
CA ILE A 112 -11.01 -9.86 -10.47
C ILE A 112 -9.97 -10.97 -10.53
N SER A 113 -9.14 -10.95 -11.59
CA SER A 113 -7.97 -11.83 -11.63
C SER A 113 -6.90 -11.22 -10.73
N VAL A 114 -6.85 -11.67 -9.48
CA VAL A 114 -5.91 -11.14 -8.47
C VAL A 114 -4.47 -11.34 -8.92
N GLY A 115 -4.16 -12.50 -9.52
CA GLY A 115 -2.83 -12.76 -10.04
C GLY A 115 -2.37 -11.71 -11.05
N ILE A 116 -3.24 -11.34 -11.99
CA ILE A 116 -2.93 -10.31 -13.00
C ILE A 116 -2.77 -8.95 -12.32
N VAL A 117 -3.63 -8.59 -11.38
CA VAL A 117 -3.53 -7.31 -10.66
C VAL A 117 -2.20 -7.22 -9.93
N ILE A 118 -1.80 -8.27 -9.21
CA ILE A 118 -0.54 -8.31 -8.48
C ILE A 118 0.63 -8.21 -9.44
N GLN A 119 0.61 -8.97 -10.55
CA GLN A 119 1.68 -8.92 -11.56
C GLN A 119 1.82 -7.51 -12.15
N MET A 120 0.71 -6.86 -12.44
CA MET A 120 0.74 -5.49 -12.97
C MET A 120 1.31 -4.51 -11.94
N LEU A 121 0.89 -4.62 -10.68
CA LEU A 121 1.40 -3.75 -9.62
C LEU A 121 2.91 -3.94 -9.41
N VAL A 122 3.37 -5.19 -9.37
CA VAL A 122 4.79 -5.51 -9.21
C VAL A 122 5.58 -5.04 -10.43
N GLY A 123 5.03 -5.23 -11.63
CA GLY A 123 5.66 -4.74 -12.86
C GLY A 123 5.83 -3.23 -12.87
N VAL A 124 4.79 -2.50 -12.49
CA VAL A 124 4.85 -1.03 -12.38
C VAL A 124 5.87 -0.62 -11.33
N LEU A 125 5.89 -1.32 -10.19
CA LEU A 125 6.88 -1.05 -9.13
C LEU A 125 8.31 -1.20 -9.67
N PHE A 126 8.61 -2.28 -10.39
CA PHE A 126 9.95 -2.48 -10.94
C PHE A 126 10.31 -1.44 -11.99
N LEU A 127 9.36 -1.05 -12.85
CA LEU A 127 9.59 0.02 -13.81
C LEU A 127 9.90 1.34 -13.12
N PHE A 128 9.15 1.65 -12.07
CA PHE A 128 9.34 2.85 -11.28
C PHE A 128 10.71 2.85 -10.60
N LEU A 129 11.08 1.75 -9.92
CA LEU A 129 12.36 1.62 -9.24
C LEU A 129 13.53 1.65 -10.24
N GLY A 130 13.38 0.97 -11.38
CA GLY A 130 14.41 0.97 -12.41
C GLY A 130 14.68 2.37 -12.96
N ASN A 131 13.62 3.19 -13.10
CA ASN A 131 13.74 4.57 -13.54
C ASN A 131 14.38 5.46 -12.48
N MET A 132 14.12 5.16 -11.20
CA MET A 132 14.56 6.01 -10.10
C MET A 132 15.96 5.69 -9.57
N MET A 133 16.40 4.44 -9.72
CA MET A 133 17.70 4.02 -9.17
C MET A 133 18.88 4.89 -9.61
N PRO A 134 19.00 5.30 -10.89
CA PRO A 134 20.09 6.18 -11.28
C PRO A 134 20.04 7.58 -10.64
N LYS A 135 18.90 7.93 -10.06
CA LYS A 135 18.66 9.26 -9.47
C LYS A 135 18.83 9.27 -7.95
N PHE A 136 19.02 8.10 -7.37
CA PHE A 136 19.34 7.95 -5.94
C PHE A 136 20.87 8.10 -5.68
#